data_d573c865bc64d2e18f498f60d37db2b8
#
_entry.id   d573c865bc64d2e18f498f60d37db2b8
#
_cell.length_a   1.000
_cell.length_b   1.000
_cell.length_c   1.000
_cell.angle_alpha   90.00
_cell.angle_beta   90.00
_cell.angle_gamma   90.00
#
_symmetry.space_group_name_H-M   'P 1'
#
loop_
_entity.id
_entity.type
_entity.pdbx_description
1 polymer ?
#
loop_
_entity_poly.entity_id
_entity_poly.type
_entity_poly.pdbx_seq_one_letter_code
_entity_poly.pdbx_strand_id
1 'polypeptide(L)'
;FKVLDPAGYIEKQVDINYQPRFADWRLIKAKALVSGRIVRESENRLRVEFRLWDIYGGKQLDGLVFAATPDNWRRISHKVADSIYKRLTGEAGYFDSRIVYIAESGPKTDRRKRLAIMDQDGANPQYLLAGADLVLTPRFSPSSQTITYLSWETGGSQVYLLDIETGRRELLGNFPDITLAPRFSPDGSKLIFSMVARGNSDVYVMDLRTRSTQRLTTNGAIDVSPSFSPDGRKIVFNSDRGGSPQLYTMNADGSNVKRLSFGDGRYTAPVWSPRGDLIAFTKSY
;
A
#
# COMPACT_ATOMS: atom_id res chain seq x y z
N PHE A 1 10.59 -13.96 -10.65
CA PHE A 1 11.66 -14.98 -10.54
C PHE A 1 11.07 -16.37 -10.76
N LYS A 2 11.83 -17.26 -11.44
CA LYS A 2 11.48 -18.69 -11.56
C LYS A 2 12.38 -19.46 -10.59
N VAL A 3 11.79 -20.15 -9.64
CA VAL A 3 12.49 -21.06 -8.73
C VAL A 3 12.78 -22.36 -9.46
N LEU A 4 14.00 -22.87 -9.34
CA LEU A 4 14.40 -24.16 -9.89
C LEU A 4 13.92 -25.28 -8.96
N ASP A 5 13.58 -26.42 -9.56
CA ASP A 5 13.15 -27.61 -8.79
C ASP A 5 14.31 -28.16 -7.94
N PRO A 6 14.15 -28.29 -6.62
CA PRO A 6 15.15 -28.86 -5.73
C PRO A 6 15.60 -30.28 -6.12
N ALA A 7 14.76 -31.06 -6.79
CA ALA A 7 15.12 -32.38 -7.27
C ALA A 7 16.30 -32.37 -8.25
N GLY A 8 16.47 -31.25 -8.98
CA GLY A 8 17.58 -31.04 -9.92
C GLY A 8 18.89 -30.56 -9.30
N TYR A 9 18.94 -30.30 -8.00
CA TYR A 9 20.15 -29.78 -7.36
C TYR A 9 21.25 -30.84 -7.29
N ILE A 10 22.43 -30.52 -7.79
CA ILE A 10 23.63 -31.37 -7.72
C ILE A 10 24.22 -31.28 -6.32
N GLU A 11 24.41 -30.07 -5.81
CA GLU A 11 24.84 -29.80 -4.44
C GLU A 11 23.59 -29.78 -3.54
N LYS A 12 23.32 -30.89 -2.84
CA LYS A 12 22.09 -31.09 -2.05
C LYS A 12 22.04 -30.25 -0.76
N GLN A 13 23.20 -29.95 -0.19
CA GLN A 13 23.32 -29.13 1.02
C GLN A 13 24.44 -28.11 0.82
N VAL A 14 24.09 -26.84 1.00
CA VAL A 14 25.05 -25.73 0.94
C VAL A 14 25.25 -25.22 2.35
N ASP A 15 26.44 -25.45 2.92
CA ASP A 15 26.78 -24.89 4.22
C ASP A 15 26.97 -23.37 4.11
N ILE A 16 26.30 -22.63 4.96
CA ILE A 16 26.33 -21.16 4.95
C ILE A 16 27.71 -20.57 5.23
N ASN A 17 28.62 -21.34 5.84
CA ASN A 17 29.97 -20.90 6.17
C ASN A 17 30.95 -21.00 4.98
N TYR A 18 30.59 -21.71 3.92
CA TYR A 18 31.44 -21.93 2.76
C TYR A 18 30.82 -21.38 1.47
N GLN A 19 31.66 -21.16 0.48
CA GLN A 19 31.18 -20.81 -0.85
C GLN A 19 30.52 -22.04 -1.50
N PRO A 20 29.38 -21.86 -2.20
CA PRO A 20 28.78 -22.95 -2.95
C PRO A 20 29.68 -23.37 -4.12
N ARG A 21 29.50 -24.60 -4.60
CA ARG A 21 30.18 -25.07 -5.80
C ARG A 21 29.55 -24.47 -7.05
N PHE A 22 29.94 -23.26 -7.41
CA PHE A 22 29.35 -22.47 -8.49
C PHE A 22 29.22 -23.24 -9.80
N ALA A 23 30.16 -24.14 -10.10
CA ALA A 23 30.12 -24.96 -11.32
C ALA A 23 28.88 -25.83 -11.41
N ASP A 24 28.48 -26.50 -10.32
CA ASP A 24 27.32 -27.34 -10.24
C ASP A 24 26.01 -26.55 -10.46
N TRP A 25 25.94 -25.34 -9.91
CA TRP A 25 24.79 -24.45 -10.08
C TRP A 25 24.68 -23.85 -11.47
N ARG A 26 25.83 -23.63 -12.16
CA ARG A 26 25.86 -23.22 -13.58
C ARG A 26 25.31 -24.28 -14.50
N LEU A 27 25.59 -25.58 -14.23
CA LEU A 27 25.09 -26.70 -15.05
C LEU A 27 23.56 -26.72 -15.11
N ILE A 28 22.89 -26.38 -14.02
CA ILE A 28 21.41 -26.30 -13.96
C ILE A 28 20.89 -24.88 -14.31
N LYS A 29 21.76 -24.00 -14.83
CA LYS A 29 21.45 -22.63 -15.27
C LYS A 29 20.86 -21.73 -14.17
N ALA A 30 21.23 -21.97 -12.90
CA ALA A 30 20.90 -21.07 -11.82
C ALA A 30 21.64 -19.73 -12.01
N LYS A 31 20.93 -18.62 -11.89
CA LYS A 31 21.54 -17.26 -11.92
C LYS A 31 21.92 -16.79 -10.52
N ALA A 32 21.09 -17.10 -9.55
CA ALA A 32 21.30 -16.76 -8.15
C ALA A 32 20.98 -17.96 -7.26
N LEU A 33 21.67 -18.06 -6.13
CA LEU A 33 21.44 -19.06 -5.09
C LEU A 33 21.21 -18.35 -3.76
N VAL A 34 20.20 -18.79 -3.02
CA VAL A 34 20.00 -18.43 -1.62
C VAL A 34 20.33 -19.63 -0.77
N SER A 35 21.30 -19.49 0.12
CA SER A 35 21.60 -20.46 1.17
C SER A 35 21.33 -19.86 2.53
N GLY A 36 20.94 -20.67 3.52
CA GLY A 36 20.59 -20.14 4.82
C GLY A 36 20.61 -21.19 5.93
N ARG A 37 20.54 -20.71 7.15
CA ARG A 37 20.48 -21.51 8.37
C ARG A 37 19.48 -20.90 9.34
N ILE A 38 18.68 -21.76 9.96
CA ILE A 38 17.78 -21.39 11.06
C ILE A 38 18.27 -22.12 12.32
N VAL A 39 18.55 -21.34 13.36
CA VAL A 39 19.01 -21.85 14.65
C VAL A 39 18.03 -21.36 15.72
N ARG A 40 17.56 -22.30 16.55
CA ARG A 40 16.79 -21.98 17.76
C ARG A 40 17.77 -21.75 18.91
N GLU A 41 17.99 -20.49 19.28
CA GLU A 41 18.93 -20.13 20.34
C GLU A 41 18.32 -20.32 21.75
N SER A 42 16.97 -20.17 21.85
CA SER A 42 16.19 -20.43 23.06
C SER A 42 14.73 -20.69 22.70
N GLU A 43 13.86 -20.95 23.70
CA GLU A 43 12.42 -21.14 23.46
C GLU A 43 11.78 -19.96 22.71
N ASN A 44 12.24 -18.73 23.01
CA ASN A 44 11.67 -17.50 22.45
C ASN A 44 12.59 -16.81 21.44
N ARG A 45 13.66 -17.47 20.97
CA ARG A 45 14.60 -16.82 20.04
C ARG A 45 15.03 -17.73 18.91
N LEU A 46 14.67 -17.30 17.71
CA LEU A 46 15.18 -17.84 16.44
C LEU A 46 16.24 -16.89 15.87
N ARG A 47 17.34 -17.47 15.39
CA ARG A 47 18.33 -16.79 14.55
C ARG A 47 18.23 -17.35 13.14
N VAL A 48 18.01 -16.47 12.19
CA VAL A 48 17.92 -16.79 10.76
C VAL A 48 19.05 -16.08 10.03
N GLU A 49 19.90 -16.85 9.39
CA GLU A 49 20.99 -16.34 8.56
C GLU A 49 20.75 -16.72 7.12
N PHE A 50 21.02 -15.81 6.16
CA PHE A 50 21.01 -16.14 4.77
C PHE A 50 22.18 -15.49 4.03
N ARG A 51 22.53 -16.08 2.86
CA ARG A 51 23.46 -15.58 1.90
C ARG A 51 22.83 -15.63 0.52
N LEU A 52 23.03 -14.57 -0.25
CA LEU A 52 22.66 -14.51 -1.65
C LEU A 52 23.93 -14.53 -2.52
N TRP A 53 23.98 -15.42 -3.48
CA TRP A 53 25.14 -15.63 -4.35
C TRP A 53 24.79 -15.34 -5.80
N ASP A 54 25.71 -14.67 -6.50
CA ASP A 54 25.72 -14.57 -7.96
C ASP A 54 26.50 -15.79 -8.49
N ILE A 55 25.80 -16.69 -9.16
CA ILE A 55 26.38 -17.95 -9.63
C ILE A 55 27.38 -17.74 -10.76
N TYR A 56 27.08 -16.82 -11.68
CA TYR A 56 27.97 -16.54 -12.82
C TYR A 56 29.14 -15.65 -12.41
N GLY A 57 28.89 -14.64 -11.58
CA GLY A 57 29.95 -13.78 -11.04
C GLY A 57 30.82 -14.43 -9.97
N GLY A 58 30.41 -15.61 -9.44
CA GLY A 58 31.17 -16.34 -8.42
C GLY A 58 31.39 -15.60 -7.11
N LYS A 59 30.42 -14.77 -6.70
CA LYS A 59 30.55 -13.92 -5.50
C LYS A 59 29.27 -13.82 -4.69
N GLN A 60 29.42 -13.52 -3.41
CA GLN A 60 28.29 -13.18 -2.55
C GLN A 60 27.78 -11.78 -2.89
N LEU A 61 26.46 -11.67 -3.11
CA LEU A 61 25.78 -10.40 -3.35
C LEU A 61 25.27 -9.76 -2.06
N ASP A 62 24.77 -10.58 -1.13
CA ASP A 62 24.19 -10.12 0.13
C ASP A 62 24.27 -11.21 1.20
N GLY A 63 24.12 -10.83 2.46
CA GLY A 63 24.00 -11.76 3.57
C GLY A 63 23.67 -11.03 4.84
N LEU A 64 22.56 -11.43 5.49
CA LEU A 64 22.03 -10.84 6.70
C LEU A 64 21.73 -11.91 7.75
N VAL A 65 21.68 -11.44 8.98
CA VAL A 65 21.29 -12.22 10.15
C VAL A 65 20.10 -11.52 10.80
N PHE A 66 19.04 -12.26 11.04
CA PHE A 66 17.86 -11.80 11.77
C PHE A 66 17.71 -12.58 13.06
N ALA A 67 17.26 -11.91 14.13
CA ALA A 67 16.84 -12.54 15.36
C ALA A 67 15.41 -12.10 15.68
N ALA A 68 14.54 -13.04 16.01
CA ALA A 68 13.15 -12.77 16.38
C ALA A 68 12.58 -13.89 17.24
N THR A 69 11.39 -13.67 17.78
CA THR A 69 10.62 -14.74 18.42
C THR A 69 10.10 -15.72 17.35
N PRO A 70 9.85 -16.99 17.72
CA PRO A 70 9.32 -17.99 16.79
C PRO A 70 8.07 -17.54 16.05
N ASP A 71 7.17 -16.80 16.70
CA ASP A 71 5.91 -16.33 16.09
C ASP A 71 6.12 -15.31 14.97
N ASN A 72 7.29 -14.64 14.95
CA ASN A 72 7.64 -13.65 13.92
C ASN A 72 8.40 -14.24 12.71
N TRP A 73 8.44 -15.56 12.53
CA TRP A 73 9.17 -16.21 11.44
C TRP A 73 8.73 -15.74 10.04
N ARG A 74 7.43 -15.46 9.86
CA ARG A 74 6.90 -14.94 8.58
C ARG A 74 7.49 -13.58 8.24
N ARG A 75 7.51 -12.67 9.21
CA ARG A 75 8.10 -11.34 9.02
C ARG A 75 9.59 -11.41 8.67
N ILE A 76 10.33 -12.35 9.27
CA ILE A 76 11.73 -12.60 8.87
C ILE A 76 11.79 -13.06 7.41
N SER A 77 10.95 -14.00 7.01
CA SER A 77 10.90 -14.50 5.63
C SER A 77 10.60 -13.38 4.63
N HIS A 78 9.66 -12.48 4.95
CA HIS A 78 9.36 -11.31 4.13
C HIS A 78 10.56 -10.35 4.02
N LYS A 79 11.26 -10.06 5.13
CA LYS A 79 12.47 -9.22 5.11
C LYS A 79 13.62 -9.83 4.32
N VAL A 80 13.79 -11.15 4.39
CA VAL A 80 14.75 -11.88 3.54
C VAL A 80 14.36 -11.72 2.06
N ALA A 81 13.07 -11.91 1.74
CA ALA A 81 12.56 -11.74 0.38
C ALA A 81 12.76 -10.30 -0.14
N ASP A 82 12.52 -9.28 0.70
CA ASP A 82 12.75 -7.88 0.37
C ASP A 82 14.23 -7.60 0.07
N SER A 83 15.15 -8.13 0.88
CA SER A 83 16.58 -7.99 0.66
C SER A 83 17.01 -8.63 -0.67
N ILE A 84 16.57 -9.87 -0.93
CA ILE A 84 16.86 -10.59 -2.17
C ILE A 84 16.29 -9.81 -3.38
N TYR A 85 15.04 -9.38 -3.30
CA TYR A 85 14.38 -8.65 -4.38
C TYR A 85 15.13 -7.35 -4.70
N LYS A 86 15.42 -6.55 -3.67
CA LYS A 86 16.17 -5.30 -3.81
C LYS A 86 17.54 -5.53 -4.46
N ARG A 87 18.24 -6.59 -4.05
CA ARG A 87 19.59 -6.88 -4.56
C ARG A 87 19.59 -7.33 -6.00
N LEU A 88 18.56 -8.08 -6.42
CA LEU A 88 18.47 -8.62 -7.78
C LEU A 88 17.83 -7.66 -8.79
N THR A 89 16.95 -6.76 -8.35
CA THR A 89 16.22 -5.85 -9.24
C THR A 89 16.65 -4.39 -9.13
N GLY A 90 17.27 -3.99 -8.01
CA GLY A 90 17.54 -2.60 -7.67
C GLY A 90 16.32 -1.85 -7.09
N GLU A 91 15.14 -2.46 -7.08
CA GLU A 91 13.90 -1.88 -6.55
C GLU A 91 13.69 -2.25 -5.08
N ALA A 92 13.01 -1.40 -4.31
CA ALA A 92 12.62 -1.73 -2.93
C ALA A 92 11.67 -2.94 -2.91
N GLY A 93 11.89 -3.84 -1.96
CA GLY A 93 10.98 -4.96 -1.72
C GLY A 93 9.63 -4.49 -1.14
N TYR A 94 8.63 -5.35 -1.26
CA TYR A 94 7.26 -5.08 -0.78
C TYR A 94 6.67 -6.27 -0.02
N PHE A 95 7.48 -7.29 0.28
CA PHE A 95 7.01 -8.51 0.96
C PHE A 95 6.70 -8.28 2.45
N ASP A 96 7.45 -7.42 3.15
CA ASP A 96 7.16 -7.00 4.55
C ASP A 96 6.15 -5.82 4.56
N SER A 97 5.11 -5.90 3.75
CA SER A 97 4.03 -4.92 3.70
C SER A 97 2.71 -5.51 4.20
N ARG A 98 1.78 -4.62 4.55
CA ARG A 98 0.46 -5.00 5.05
C ARG A 98 -0.64 -4.38 4.20
N ILE A 99 -1.78 -5.05 4.17
CA ILE A 99 -2.98 -4.61 3.46
C ILE A 99 -4.02 -4.21 4.51
N VAL A 100 -4.47 -2.96 4.47
CA VAL A 100 -5.65 -2.51 5.20
C VAL A 100 -6.87 -2.62 4.29
N TYR A 101 -7.97 -3.19 4.79
CA TYR A 101 -9.16 -3.46 3.99
C TYR A 101 -10.43 -3.41 4.84
N ILE A 102 -11.57 -3.41 4.15
CA ILE A 102 -12.87 -3.56 4.80
C ILE A 102 -13.30 -5.02 4.68
N ALA A 103 -13.37 -5.69 5.81
CA ALA A 103 -13.90 -7.04 5.91
C ALA A 103 -15.43 -6.97 5.98
N GLU A 104 -16.10 -7.61 5.02
CA GLU A 104 -17.57 -7.71 5.01
C GLU A 104 -18.00 -9.11 5.47
N SER A 105 -19.02 -9.14 6.33
CA SER A 105 -19.61 -10.38 6.83
C SER A 105 -21.12 -10.22 7.01
N GLY A 106 -21.83 -11.35 7.17
CA GLY A 106 -23.29 -11.37 7.34
C GLY A 106 -24.08 -11.46 6.03
N PRO A 107 -25.39 -11.66 6.11
CA PRO A 107 -26.28 -11.76 4.96
C PRO A 107 -26.39 -10.43 4.21
N LYS A 108 -26.89 -10.43 2.98
CA LYS A 108 -27.03 -9.21 2.16
C LYS A 108 -27.89 -8.12 2.83
N THR A 109 -28.82 -8.50 3.68
CA THR A 109 -29.75 -7.62 4.39
C THR A 109 -29.19 -7.05 5.70
N ASP A 110 -28.08 -7.64 6.22
CA ASP A 110 -27.40 -7.18 7.44
C ASP A 110 -25.88 -7.34 7.28
N ARG A 111 -25.31 -6.56 6.38
CA ARG A 111 -23.87 -6.53 6.10
C ARG A 111 -23.15 -5.74 7.17
N ARG A 112 -22.21 -6.41 7.84
CA ARG A 112 -21.26 -5.77 8.76
C ARG A 112 -19.95 -5.50 8.07
N LYS A 113 -19.51 -4.24 8.14
CA LYS A 113 -18.25 -3.78 7.55
C LYS A 113 -17.31 -3.41 8.68
N ARG A 114 -16.16 -4.08 8.72
CA ARG A 114 -15.15 -3.86 9.77
C ARG A 114 -13.80 -3.55 9.18
N LEU A 115 -13.10 -2.60 9.79
CA LEU A 115 -11.73 -2.27 9.43
C LEU A 115 -10.79 -3.40 9.85
N ALA A 116 -10.04 -3.92 8.90
CA ALA A 116 -9.13 -5.03 9.12
C ALA A 116 -7.78 -4.79 8.45
N ILE A 117 -6.77 -5.50 8.93
CA ILE A 117 -5.39 -5.52 8.39
C ILE A 117 -4.92 -6.96 8.28
N MET A 118 -4.07 -7.24 7.31
CA MET A 118 -3.40 -8.53 7.11
C MET A 118 -2.04 -8.32 6.47
N ASP A 119 -1.18 -9.33 6.52
CA ASP A 119 0.04 -9.36 5.73
C ASP A 119 -0.29 -9.40 4.22
N GLN A 120 0.63 -8.97 3.39
CA GLN A 120 0.39 -8.87 1.94
C GLN A 120 0.07 -10.22 1.28
N ASP A 121 0.42 -11.34 1.91
CA ASP A 121 0.14 -12.72 1.47
C ASP A 121 -1.17 -13.30 2.05
N GLY A 122 -1.98 -12.46 2.73
CA GLY A 122 -3.26 -12.84 3.33
C GLY A 122 -3.18 -13.44 4.72
N ALA A 123 -1.98 -13.60 5.29
CA ALA A 123 -1.82 -14.13 6.63
C ALA A 123 -2.11 -13.06 7.71
N ASN A 124 -2.27 -13.53 8.97
CA ASN A 124 -2.45 -12.69 10.16
C ASN A 124 -3.58 -11.65 10.05
N PRO A 125 -4.79 -12.01 9.55
CA PRO A 125 -5.89 -11.06 9.50
C PRO A 125 -6.33 -10.65 10.91
N GLN A 126 -6.45 -9.35 11.14
CA GLN A 126 -6.87 -8.77 12.42
C GLN A 126 -7.85 -7.64 12.21
N TYR A 127 -8.84 -7.50 13.10
CA TYR A 127 -9.72 -6.34 13.13
C TYR A 127 -9.06 -5.21 13.92
N LEU A 128 -9.06 -4.01 13.34
CA LEU A 128 -8.45 -2.83 13.97
C LEU A 128 -9.41 -2.05 14.87
N LEU A 129 -10.71 -2.24 14.66
CA LEU A 129 -11.76 -1.58 15.44
C LEU A 129 -12.76 -2.61 15.97
N ALA A 130 -13.19 -2.42 17.22
CA ALA A 130 -14.16 -3.31 17.88
C ALA A 130 -15.62 -3.03 17.50
N GLY A 131 -15.94 -1.86 16.95
CA GLY A 131 -17.31 -1.42 16.64
C GLY A 131 -17.90 -2.08 15.39
N ALA A 132 -19.24 -1.93 15.27
CA ALA A 132 -20.01 -2.37 14.10
C ALA A 132 -20.37 -1.20 13.16
N ASP A 133 -19.78 -0.03 13.36
CA ASP A 133 -20.08 1.16 12.58
C ASP A 133 -19.64 1.02 11.12
N LEU A 134 -20.35 1.70 10.24
CA LEU A 134 -19.98 1.73 8.83
C LEU A 134 -18.62 2.42 8.67
N VAL A 135 -17.60 1.66 8.24
CA VAL A 135 -16.28 2.15 7.94
C VAL A 135 -15.94 1.88 6.47
N LEU A 136 -15.31 2.84 5.80
CA LEU A 136 -14.99 2.77 4.37
C LEU A 136 -13.63 3.38 4.04
N THR A 137 -13.13 3.07 2.86
CA THR A 137 -11.98 3.69 2.18
C THR A 137 -10.72 3.86 3.03
N PRO A 138 -10.23 2.80 3.71
CA PRO A 138 -9.00 2.91 4.46
C PRO A 138 -7.80 3.13 3.54
N ARG A 139 -6.81 3.92 4.01
CA ARG A 139 -5.55 4.18 3.30
C ARG A 139 -4.40 4.30 4.29
N PHE A 140 -3.27 3.68 3.98
CA PHE A 140 -2.04 3.88 4.72
C PHE A 140 -1.42 5.25 4.47
N SER A 141 -0.82 5.81 5.51
CA SER A 141 0.19 6.85 5.38
C SER A 141 1.45 6.27 4.71
N PRO A 142 2.08 6.98 3.78
CA PRO A 142 3.33 6.53 3.17
C PRO A 142 4.54 6.62 4.11
N SER A 143 4.44 7.38 5.20
CA SER A 143 5.56 7.72 6.08
C SER A 143 5.42 7.22 7.52
N SER A 144 4.24 6.69 7.92
CA SER A 144 3.98 6.25 9.30
C SER A 144 3.07 5.04 9.36
N GLN A 145 2.96 4.44 10.54
CA GLN A 145 2.02 3.34 10.83
C GLN A 145 0.58 3.86 11.08
N THR A 146 0.22 4.91 10.39
CA THR A 146 -1.10 5.55 10.50
C THR A 146 -1.94 5.22 9.27
N ILE A 147 -3.21 4.99 9.46
CA ILE A 147 -4.19 4.88 8.39
C ILE A 147 -5.23 5.98 8.52
N THR A 148 -5.77 6.44 7.39
CA THR A 148 -7.00 7.23 7.35
C THR A 148 -8.16 6.36 6.90
N TYR A 149 -9.37 6.62 7.42
CA TYR A 149 -10.59 5.94 7.00
C TYR A 149 -11.81 6.84 7.26
N LEU A 150 -12.93 6.50 6.63
CA LEU A 150 -14.21 7.10 6.89
C LEU A 150 -15.00 6.28 7.91
N SER A 151 -15.69 6.94 8.84
CA SER A 151 -16.63 6.30 9.75
C SER A 151 -17.92 7.13 9.86
N TRP A 152 -19.03 6.45 10.09
CA TRP A 152 -20.37 7.04 10.34
C TRP A 152 -20.81 6.91 11.80
N GLU A 153 -19.93 6.63 12.73
CA GLU A 153 -20.23 6.42 14.15
C GLU A 153 -20.95 7.61 14.83
N THR A 154 -20.77 8.83 14.30
CA THR A 154 -21.36 10.07 14.84
C THR A 154 -22.59 10.54 14.06
N GLY A 155 -23.18 9.71 13.22
CA GLY A 155 -24.37 10.03 12.42
C GLY A 155 -24.07 10.73 11.08
N GLY A 156 -22.81 11.04 10.80
CA GLY A 156 -22.34 11.60 9.53
C GLY A 156 -21.01 11.00 9.10
N SER A 157 -20.62 11.22 7.83
CA SER A 157 -19.33 10.79 7.32
C SER A 157 -18.21 11.63 7.92
N GLN A 158 -17.33 11.02 8.69
CA GLN A 158 -16.19 11.67 9.33
C GLN A 158 -14.88 10.97 8.94
N VAL A 159 -13.81 11.76 8.83
CA VAL A 159 -12.46 11.24 8.55
C VAL A 159 -11.70 11.02 9.85
N TYR A 160 -11.17 9.84 10.01
CA TYR A 160 -10.35 9.47 11.16
C TYR A 160 -8.93 9.14 10.74
N LEU A 161 -7.97 9.42 11.62
CA LEU A 161 -6.66 8.79 11.65
C LEU A 161 -6.64 7.71 12.73
N LEU A 162 -5.99 6.59 12.44
CA LEU A 162 -5.73 5.51 13.39
C LEU A 162 -4.27 5.14 13.31
N ASP A 163 -3.56 5.29 14.40
CA ASP A 163 -2.24 4.71 14.60
C ASP A 163 -2.42 3.22 14.92
N ILE A 164 -1.92 2.34 14.04
CA ILE A 164 -2.16 0.90 14.14
C ILE A 164 -1.28 0.19 15.18
N GLU A 165 -0.24 0.85 15.69
CA GLU A 165 0.63 0.29 16.74
C GLU A 165 0.06 0.59 18.12
N THR A 166 -0.43 1.80 18.32
CA THR A 166 -0.94 2.26 19.62
C THR A 166 -2.47 2.11 19.76
N GLY A 167 -3.19 1.94 18.65
CA GLY A 167 -4.66 1.97 18.60
C GLY A 167 -5.26 3.37 18.80
N ARG A 168 -4.44 4.42 18.87
CA ARG A 168 -4.91 5.79 19.06
C ARG A 168 -5.68 6.26 17.85
N ARG A 169 -6.91 6.73 18.09
CA ARG A 169 -7.79 7.31 17.08
C ARG A 169 -7.86 8.82 17.23
N GLU A 170 -7.93 9.52 16.11
CA GLU A 170 -8.09 10.96 16.05
C GLU A 170 -9.11 11.35 14.98
N LEU A 171 -10.12 12.14 15.36
CA LEU A 171 -11.06 12.74 14.41
C LEU A 171 -10.36 13.89 13.67
N LEU A 172 -10.34 13.82 12.36
CA LEU A 172 -9.73 14.83 11.50
C LEU A 172 -10.69 15.93 11.13
N GLY A 173 -10.91 16.88 12.05
CA GLY A 173 -11.76 18.05 11.80
C GLY A 173 -13.26 17.73 11.84
N ASN A 174 -14.04 18.77 12.00
CA ASN A 174 -15.50 18.70 11.91
C ASN A 174 -15.92 19.19 10.51
N PHE A 175 -16.06 18.26 9.57
CA PHE A 175 -16.57 18.57 8.24
C PHE A 175 -18.09 18.60 8.30
N PRO A 176 -18.73 19.73 7.94
CA PRO A 176 -20.19 19.86 8.02
C PRO A 176 -20.91 19.01 6.98
N ASP A 177 -20.17 18.54 5.96
CA ASP A 177 -20.70 17.87 4.79
C ASP A 177 -20.06 16.48 4.60
N ILE A 178 -20.63 15.70 3.68
CA ILE A 178 -20.15 14.34 3.39
C ILE A 178 -18.74 14.39 2.78
N THR A 179 -17.76 13.81 3.49
CA THR A 179 -16.39 13.66 3.01
C THR A 179 -16.17 12.28 2.39
N LEU A 180 -15.45 12.21 1.28
CA LEU A 180 -15.22 10.99 0.52
C LEU A 180 -13.75 10.79 0.15
N ALA A 181 -13.32 9.54 0.09
CA ALA A 181 -12.08 9.07 -0.49
C ALA A 181 -10.79 9.77 0.01
N PRO A 182 -10.57 9.90 1.33
CA PRO A 182 -9.35 10.54 1.84
C PRO A 182 -8.09 9.75 1.43
N ARG A 183 -7.04 10.50 1.02
CA ARG A 183 -5.72 9.95 0.65
C ARG A 183 -4.61 10.86 1.14
N PHE A 184 -3.51 10.26 1.59
CA PHE A 184 -2.32 11.00 1.95
C PHE A 184 -1.58 11.54 0.73
N SER A 185 -0.87 12.67 0.91
CA SER A 185 0.20 13.08 0.01
C SER A 185 1.39 12.11 0.12
N PRO A 186 2.28 12.04 -0.89
CA PRO A 186 3.42 11.10 -0.87
C PRO A 186 4.39 11.28 0.29
N ASP A 187 4.49 12.49 0.83
CA ASP A 187 5.29 12.82 2.02
C ASP A 187 4.55 12.58 3.35
N GLY A 188 3.24 12.27 3.28
CA GLY A 188 2.39 12.06 4.46
C GLY A 188 1.99 13.33 5.20
N SER A 189 2.34 14.52 4.71
CA SER A 189 2.07 15.80 5.40
C SER A 189 0.66 16.34 5.17
N LYS A 190 -0.01 15.89 4.10
CA LYS A 190 -1.34 16.37 3.69
C LYS A 190 -2.30 15.24 3.46
N LEU A 191 -3.58 15.57 3.52
CA LEU A 191 -4.67 14.69 3.12
C LEU A 191 -5.47 15.36 2.00
N ILE A 192 -5.74 14.62 0.91
CA ILE A 192 -6.63 15.06 -0.15
C ILE A 192 -7.92 14.24 -0.09
N PHE A 193 -9.05 14.88 -0.29
CA PHE A 193 -10.37 14.25 -0.23
C PHE A 193 -11.38 15.03 -1.08
N SER A 194 -12.55 14.44 -1.27
CA SER A 194 -13.69 15.14 -1.86
C SER A 194 -14.70 15.45 -0.78
N MET A 195 -15.33 16.61 -0.84
CA MET A 195 -16.40 17.00 0.07
C MET A 195 -17.63 17.43 -0.74
N VAL A 196 -18.78 16.85 -0.38
CA VAL A 196 -20.08 17.17 -0.97
C VAL A 196 -20.71 18.29 -0.17
N ALA A 197 -20.88 19.44 -0.78
CA ALA A 197 -21.50 20.61 -0.15
C ALA A 197 -22.56 21.20 -1.10
N ARG A 198 -23.77 21.46 -0.59
CA ARG A 198 -24.87 22.12 -1.34
C ARG A 198 -25.19 21.44 -2.69
N GLY A 199 -25.10 20.12 -2.76
CA GLY A 199 -25.37 19.35 -3.99
C GLY A 199 -24.25 19.29 -5.00
N ASN A 200 -23.10 19.90 -4.73
CA ASN A 200 -21.87 19.80 -5.54
C ASN A 200 -20.76 19.05 -4.77
N SER A 201 -19.82 18.49 -5.48
CA SER A 201 -18.66 17.81 -4.89
C SER A 201 -17.37 18.39 -5.45
N ASP A 202 -16.49 18.82 -4.54
CA ASP A 202 -15.20 19.43 -4.89
C ASP A 202 -14.04 18.72 -4.21
N VAL A 203 -12.86 18.90 -4.78
CA VAL A 203 -11.59 18.41 -4.23
C VAL A 203 -11.03 19.41 -3.23
N TYR A 204 -10.64 18.90 -2.07
CA TYR A 204 -10.02 19.65 -0.97
C TYR A 204 -8.69 19.02 -0.58
N VAL A 205 -7.79 19.85 -0.06
CA VAL A 205 -6.55 19.39 0.58
C VAL A 205 -6.48 19.97 2.01
N MET A 206 -6.07 19.14 2.96
CA MET A 206 -5.81 19.53 4.34
C MET A 206 -4.34 19.35 4.68
N ASP A 207 -3.72 20.32 5.29
CA ASP A 207 -2.43 20.18 5.97
C ASP A 207 -2.64 19.51 7.33
N LEU A 208 -1.98 18.36 7.56
CA LEU A 208 -2.19 17.55 8.76
C LEU A 208 -1.57 18.17 10.02
N ARG A 209 -0.62 19.06 9.90
CA ARG A 209 0.00 19.74 11.02
C ARG A 209 -0.84 20.93 11.49
N THR A 210 -1.28 21.77 10.55
CA THR A 210 -2.03 23.02 10.86
C THR A 210 -3.54 22.81 10.90
N ARG A 211 -4.05 21.71 10.35
CA ARG A 211 -5.47 21.40 10.12
C ARG A 211 -6.17 22.39 9.18
N SER A 212 -5.41 23.26 8.51
CA SER A 212 -5.98 24.15 7.51
C SER A 212 -6.42 23.37 6.27
N THR A 213 -7.59 23.70 5.74
CA THR A 213 -8.19 23.06 4.57
C THR A 213 -8.34 24.09 3.45
N GLN A 214 -7.94 23.69 2.24
CA GLN A 214 -8.06 24.49 1.02
C GLN A 214 -8.91 23.75 0.00
N ARG A 215 -9.88 24.43 -0.61
CA ARG A 215 -10.64 23.96 -1.76
C ARG A 215 -9.81 24.13 -3.03
N LEU A 216 -9.65 23.06 -3.82
CA LEU A 216 -8.84 23.06 -5.05
C LEU A 216 -9.69 23.15 -6.32
N THR A 217 -10.94 22.68 -6.30
CA THR A 217 -11.86 22.82 -7.44
C THR A 217 -13.07 23.66 -7.03
N THR A 218 -13.56 24.52 -7.94
CA THR A 218 -14.60 25.51 -7.64
C THR A 218 -15.68 25.62 -8.73
N ASN A 219 -15.64 24.72 -9.73
CA ASN A 219 -16.65 24.67 -10.79
C ASN A 219 -17.92 23.95 -10.31
N GLY A 220 -18.99 24.01 -11.11
CA GLY A 220 -20.26 23.34 -10.76
C GLY A 220 -20.32 21.86 -11.05
N ALA A 221 -19.21 21.22 -11.40
CA ALA A 221 -19.14 19.79 -11.71
C ALA A 221 -18.86 18.97 -10.44
N ILE A 222 -19.18 17.68 -10.51
CA ILE A 222 -18.87 16.70 -9.47
C ILE A 222 -17.41 16.24 -9.61
N ASP A 223 -16.54 16.78 -8.78
CA ASP A 223 -15.10 16.47 -8.74
C ASP A 223 -14.80 15.55 -7.57
N VAL A 224 -14.43 14.28 -7.84
CA VAL A 224 -14.29 13.25 -6.79
C VAL A 224 -13.10 12.32 -7.02
N SER A 225 -12.79 11.53 -5.99
CA SER A 225 -11.75 10.49 -5.98
C SER A 225 -10.35 11.00 -6.34
N PRO A 226 -9.86 12.07 -5.69
CA PRO A 226 -8.54 12.61 -5.98
C PRO A 226 -7.41 11.67 -5.53
N SER A 227 -6.28 11.72 -6.26
CA SER A 227 -5.06 11.00 -5.93
C SER A 227 -3.84 11.82 -6.32
N PHE A 228 -2.88 12.01 -5.41
CA PHE A 228 -1.60 12.63 -5.73
C PHE A 228 -0.76 11.77 -6.66
N SER A 229 0.04 12.40 -7.53
CA SER A 229 1.17 11.77 -8.18
C SER A 229 2.27 11.44 -7.16
N PRO A 230 3.13 10.42 -7.40
CA PRO A 230 4.17 10.03 -6.44
C PRO A 230 5.19 11.12 -6.08
N ASP A 231 5.37 12.10 -6.96
CA ASP A 231 6.21 13.29 -6.71
C ASP A 231 5.47 14.42 -5.98
N GLY A 232 4.16 14.25 -5.71
CA GLY A 232 3.31 15.22 -5.02
C GLY A 232 2.97 16.48 -5.83
N ARG A 233 3.40 16.59 -7.09
CA ARG A 233 3.24 17.79 -7.90
C ARG A 233 1.91 17.88 -8.61
N LYS A 234 1.26 16.74 -8.86
CA LYS A 234 -0.01 16.67 -9.58
C LYS A 234 -1.06 15.90 -8.79
N ILE A 235 -2.31 16.12 -9.16
CA ILE A 235 -3.48 15.42 -8.66
C ILE A 235 -4.23 14.90 -9.87
N VAL A 236 -4.62 13.61 -9.86
CA VAL A 236 -5.61 13.05 -10.76
C VAL A 236 -6.94 12.89 -10.02
N PHE A 237 -8.05 13.18 -10.68
CA PHE A 237 -9.39 13.06 -10.14
C PHE A 237 -10.39 12.74 -11.27
N ASN A 238 -11.61 12.35 -10.96
CA ASN A 238 -12.66 12.29 -11.96
C ASN A 238 -13.65 13.43 -11.81
N SER A 239 -14.15 13.89 -12.94
CA SER A 239 -15.07 15.02 -13.06
C SER A 239 -16.09 14.79 -14.17
N ASP A 240 -17.31 15.22 -13.97
CA ASP A 240 -18.37 15.22 -14.99
C ASP A 240 -18.51 16.54 -15.76
N ARG A 241 -17.56 17.46 -15.61
CA ARG A 241 -17.53 18.77 -16.30
C ARG A 241 -17.63 18.71 -17.83
N GLY A 242 -17.36 17.55 -18.41
CA GLY A 242 -17.50 17.28 -19.84
C GLY A 242 -18.76 16.50 -20.21
N GLY A 243 -19.75 16.40 -19.30
CA GLY A 243 -21.03 15.70 -19.46
C GLY A 243 -21.07 14.32 -18.83
N SER A 244 -20.04 13.48 -18.99
CA SER A 244 -19.89 12.19 -18.31
C SER A 244 -18.61 12.17 -17.48
N PRO A 245 -18.54 11.36 -16.39
CA PRO A 245 -17.33 11.27 -15.58
C PRO A 245 -16.11 10.84 -16.40
N GLN A 246 -15.11 11.70 -16.42
CA GLN A 246 -13.83 11.50 -17.10
C GLN A 246 -12.69 11.80 -16.15
N LEU A 247 -11.48 11.35 -16.46
CA LEU A 247 -10.29 11.64 -15.70
C LEU A 247 -9.71 13.01 -16.07
N TYR A 248 -9.33 13.75 -15.06
CA TYR A 248 -8.66 15.04 -15.17
C TYR A 248 -7.40 15.04 -14.30
N THR A 249 -6.44 15.86 -14.69
CA THR A 249 -5.27 16.18 -13.88
C THR A 249 -5.23 17.66 -13.59
N MET A 250 -4.63 18.04 -12.46
CA MET A 250 -4.31 19.41 -12.09
C MET A 250 -2.98 19.46 -11.36
N ASN A 251 -2.38 20.63 -11.19
CA ASN A 251 -1.28 20.84 -10.29
C ASN A 251 -1.74 20.67 -8.83
N ALA A 252 -0.81 20.42 -7.90
CA ALA A 252 -1.13 20.23 -6.48
C ALA A 252 -1.77 21.45 -5.80
N ASP A 253 -1.64 22.63 -6.38
CA ASP A 253 -2.28 23.88 -5.96
C ASP A 253 -3.70 24.10 -6.54
N GLY A 254 -4.21 23.16 -7.36
CA GLY A 254 -5.50 23.25 -8.04
C GLY A 254 -5.45 23.90 -9.43
N SER A 255 -4.33 24.47 -9.84
CA SER A 255 -4.18 25.11 -11.16
C SER A 255 -4.02 24.10 -12.30
N ASN A 256 -4.11 24.59 -13.54
CA ASN A 256 -3.81 23.84 -14.77
C ASN A 256 -4.61 22.56 -14.95
N VAL A 257 -5.93 22.62 -14.74
CA VAL A 257 -6.84 21.47 -14.90
C VAL A 257 -6.89 21.06 -16.38
N LYS A 258 -6.59 19.76 -16.64
CA LYS A 258 -6.59 19.19 -18.01
C LYS A 258 -7.31 17.86 -18.02
N ARG A 259 -8.13 17.64 -19.07
CA ARG A 259 -8.75 16.34 -19.33
C ARG A 259 -7.69 15.32 -19.75
N LEU A 260 -7.76 14.12 -19.17
CA LEU A 260 -6.82 13.03 -19.42
C LEU A 260 -7.45 11.86 -20.20
N SER A 261 -8.74 11.55 -19.95
CA SER A 261 -9.43 10.46 -20.62
C SER A 261 -10.44 10.99 -21.64
N PHE A 262 -10.58 10.23 -22.72
CA PHE A 262 -11.47 10.52 -23.85
C PHE A 262 -12.16 9.23 -24.28
N GLY A 263 -13.37 9.35 -24.83
CA GLY A 263 -14.15 8.23 -25.33
C GLY A 263 -15.40 7.94 -24.51
N ASP A 264 -16.11 6.91 -24.91
CA ASP A 264 -17.39 6.52 -24.33
C ASP A 264 -17.24 5.85 -22.97
N GLY A 265 -18.28 5.95 -22.15
CA GLY A 265 -18.34 5.38 -20.81
C GLY A 265 -17.92 6.37 -19.71
N ARG A 266 -17.93 5.86 -18.48
CA ARG A 266 -17.62 6.60 -17.27
C ARG A 266 -16.26 6.14 -16.74
N TYR A 267 -15.36 7.08 -16.52
CA TYR A 267 -14.01 6.85 -15.99
C TYR A 267 -13.95 7.38 -14.58
N THR A 268 -13.72 6.50 -13.59
CA THR A 268 -13.85 6.82 -12.17
C THR A 268 -12.72 6.23 -11.33
N ALA A 269 -12.58 6.70 -10.09
CA ALA A 269 -11.66 6.22 -9.07
C ALA A 269 -10.20 6.10 -9.54
N PRO A 270 -9.59 7.15 -10.12
CA PRO A 270 -8.22 7.10 -10.59
C PRO A 270 -7.22 6.98 -9.43
N VAL A 271 -6.14 6.24 -9.67
CA VAL A 271 -5.01 6.09 -8.74
C VAL A 271 -3.71 6.09 -9.53
N TRP A 272 -2.75 6.94 -9.14
CA TRP A 272 -1.40 6.90 -9.68
C TRP A 272 -0.68 5.62 -9.30
N SER A 273 0.09 5.05 -10.23
CA SER A 273 1.08 4.01 -9.91
C SER A 273 2.17 4.58 -9.01
N PRO A 274 2.80 3.79 -8.14
CA PRO A 274 3.92 4.25 -7.32
C PRO A 274 5.11 4.78 -8.13
N ARG A 275 5.27 4.33 -9.38
CA ARG A 275 6.31 4.81 -10.31
C ARG A 275 5.96 6.13 -11.02
N GLY A 276 4.69 6.52 -10.99
CA GLY A 276 4.20 7.74 -11.63
C GLY A 276 4.02 7.67 -13.14
N ASP A 277 4.24 6.52 -13.75
CA ASP A 277 4.15 6.27 -15.19
C ASP A 277 2.75 5.88 -15.66
N LEU A 278 1.92 5.33 -14.76
CA LEU A 278 0.59 4.83 -15.06
C LEU A 278 -0.47 5.38 -14.09
N ILE A 279 -1.72 5.37 -14.54
CA ILE A 279 -2.90 5.64 -13.72
C ILE A 279 -3.87 4.46 -13.90
N ALA A 280 -4.18 3.78 -12.80
CA ALA A 280 -5.24 2.80 -12.77
C ALA A 280 -6.59 3.49 -12.55
N PHE A 281 -7.66 2.99 -13.16
CA PHE A 281 -9.01 3.55 -13.03
C PHE A 281 -10.09 2.51 -13.31
N THR A 282 -11.32 2.80 -12.92
CA THR A 282 -12.50 1.99 -13.28
C THR A 282 -13.19 2.61 -14.51
N LYS A 283 -13.47 1.78 -15.53
CA LYS A 283 -14.31 2.17 -16.67
C LYS A 283 -15.60 1.37 -16.63
N SER A 284 -16.73 2.05 -16.78
CA SER A 284 -18.08 1.45 -16.92
C SER A 284 -18.81 2.06 -18.10
N TYR A 285 -19.73 1.28 -18.68
CA TYR A 285 -20.56 1.65 -19.82
C TYR A 285 -22.00 1.88 -19.40
#